data_81344736cdc449989ea190a030ba66de
#
_entry.id   81344736cdc449989ea190a030ba66de
#
_cell.length_a   1.000
_cell.length_b   1.000
_cell.length_c   1.000
_cell.angle_alpha   90.00
_cell.angle_beta   90.00
_cell.angle_gamma   90.00
#
_symmetry.space_group_name_H-M   'P 1'
#
loop_
_entity.id
_entity.type
_entity.pdbx_description
1 polymer ?
#
loop_
_entity_poly.entity_id
_entity_poly.type
_entity_poly.pdbx_seq_one_letter_code
_entity_poly.pdbx_strand_id
1 'polypeptide(L)'
;MVAPQEQKIRVLVVDDDPDFVEAAKVSLAADRRIEVVGGAASGDEAVRQAAALRPEVVAMDVVMPGLDGLEATRLIRKDQPECRVVLVSGSIFVDRGDEGFEAARAAGASAYVVKSRAVLDLAEVVVSVARSAGSMSKSFD
;
A
#
# COMPACT_ATOMS: atom_id res chain seq x y z
N MET A 1 8.54 -29.86 -10.26
CA MET A 1 7.57 -29.39 -9.29
C MET A 1 7.63 -27.89 -9.11
N VAL A 2 6.50 -27.27 -9.08
CA VAL A 2 6.45 -25.83 -8.88
C VAL A 2 6.73 -25.54 -7.41
N ALA A 3 7.69 -24.71 -7.16
CA ALA A 3 8.06 -24.35 -5.79
C ALA A 3 7.06 -23.34 -5.22
N PRO A 4 6.87 -23.36 -3.89
CA PRO A 4 5.97 -22.39 -3.26
C PRO A 4 6.32 -20.93 -3.54
N GLN A 5 7.60 -20.67 -3.82
CA GLN A 5 8.02 -19.31 -4.12
C GLN A 5 7.45 -18.78 -5.44
N GLU A 6 6.81 -19.62 -6.21
CA GLU A 6 6.13 -19.18 -7.43
C GLU A 6 4.84 -18.46 -7.12
N GLN A 7 4.37 -18.61 -5.91
CA GLN A 7 3.20 -17.86 -5.46
C GLN A 7 3.56 -16.39 -5.33
N LYS A 8 2.80 -15.55 -6.03
CA LYS A 8 3.09 -14.12 -6.05
C LYS A 8 2.31 -13.38 -4.99
N ILE A 9 2.89 -12.27 -4.55
CA ILE A 9 2.24 -11.37 -3.60
C ILE A 9 1.21 -10.54 -4.37
N ARG A 10 -0.05 -10.62 -3.98
CA ARG A 10 -1.15 -9.94 -4.65
C ARG A 10 -1.32 -8.54 -4.09
N VAL A 11 -1.24 -7.54 -4.97
CA VAL A 11 -1.20 -6.13 -4.55
C VAL A 11 -2.29 -5.33 -5.22
N LEU A 12 -2.98 -4.51 -4.43
CA LEU A 12 -3.94 -3.52 -4.92
C LEU A 12 -3.27 -2.13 -4.82
N VAL A 13 -3.35 -1.35 -5.88
CA VAL A 13 -2.77 0.00 -5.91
C VAL A 13 -3.90 1.04 -5.86
N VAL A 14 -3.79 1.99 -4.94
CA VAL A 14 -4.83 3.00 -4.72
C VAL A 14 -4.25 4.40 -4.74
N ASP A 15 -4.76 5.25 -5.63
CA ASP A 15 -4.36 6.65 -5.72
C ASP A 15 -5.39 7.35 -6.60
N ASP A 16 -5.75 8.60 -6.27
CA ASP A 16 -6.69 9.34 -7.09
C ASP A 16 -6.05 9.93 -8.35
N ASP A 17 -4.74 9.81 -8.47
CA ASP A 17 -4.01 10.20 -9.68
C ASP A 17 -3.83 8.97 -10.57
N PRO A 18 -4.54 8.89 -11.70
CA PRO A 18 -4.44 7.70 -12.56
C PRO A 18 -3.05 7.50 -13.16
N ASP A 19 -2.30 8.57 -13.35
CA ASP A 19 -0.95 8.43 -13.87
C ASP A 19 -0.04 7.75 -12.86
N PHE A 20 -0.20 8.08 -11.59
CA PHE A 20 0.58 7.42 -10.56
C PHE A 20 0.18 5.95 -10.44
N VAL A 21 -1.11 5.65 -10.51
CA VAL A 21 -1.58 4.25 -10.45
C VAL A 21 -0.94 3.44 -11.57
N GLU A 22 -0.92 3.98 -12.79
CA GLU A 22 -0.33 3.26 -13.90
C GLU A 22 1.17 3.06 -13.73
N ALA A 23 1.87 4.09 -13.30
CA ALA A 23 3.31 4.00 -13.08
C ALA A 23 3.63 2.98 -11.99
N ALA A 24 2.87 3.00 -10.90
CA ALA A 24 3.08 2.05 -9.81
C ALA A 24 2.78 0.63 -10.25
N LYS A 25 1.71 0.43 -11.04
CA LYS A 25 1.39 -0.91 -11.54
C LYS A 25 2.50 -1.46 -12.41
N VAL A 26 3.04 -0.64 -13.30
CA VAL A 26 4.13 -1.07 -14.18
C VAL A 26 5.36 -1.43 -13.35
N SER A 27 5.71 -0.57 -12.42
CA SER A 27 6.88 -0.79 -11.57
C SER A 27 6.75 -2.06 -10.74
N LEU A 28 5.58 -2.26 -10.13
CA LEU A 28 5.34 -3.46 -9.31
C LEU A 28 5.31 -4.72 -10.16
N ALA A 29 4.65 -4.67 -11.32
CA ALA A 29 4.52 -5.83 -12.18
C ALA A 29 5.86 -6.29 -12.75
N ALA A 30 6.85 -5.41 -12.79
CA ALA A 30 8.19 -5.78 -13.25
C ALA A 30 8.89 -6.70 -12.26
N ASP A 31 8.42 -6.75 -11.01
CA ASP A 31 9.00 -7.63 -10.00
C ASP A 31 8.29 -8.98 -10.06
N ARG A 32 9.06 -10.03 -10.26
CA ARG A 32 8.52 -11.37 -10.46
C ARG A 32 7.82 -11.93 -9.22
N ARG A 33 8.04 -11.32 -8.06
CA ARG A 33 7.42 -11.75 -6.81
C ARG A 33 6.03 -11.17 -6.61
N ILE A 34 5.60 -10.24 -7.48
CA ILE A 34 4.40 -9.45 -7.27
C ILE A 34 3.41 -9.63 -8.42
N GLU A 35 2.14 -9.72 -8.07
CA GLU A 35 1.04 -9.69 -9.03
C GLU A 35 0.12 -8.53 -8.64
N VAL A 36 -0.03 -7.55 -9.55
CA VAL A 36 -0.97 -6.45 -9.31
C VAL A 36 -2.36 -6.94 -9.67
N VAL A 37 -3.26 -6.97 -8.69
CA VAL A 37 -4.59 -7.54 -8.89
C VAL A 37 -5.65 -6.49 -9.18
N GLY A 38 -5.35 -5.22 -8.97
CA GLY A 38 -6.32 -4.18 -9.29
C GLY A 38 -5.82 -2.80 -8.96
N GLY A 39 -6.66 -1.81 -9.26
CA GLY A 39 -6.40 -0.43 -8.94
C GLY A 39 -7.67 0.24 -8.47
N ALA A 40 -7.54 1.27 -7.66
CA ALA A 40 -8.68 2.02 -7.17
C ALA A 40 -8.31 3.50 -7.14
N ALA A 41 -9.30 4.36 -7.34
CA ALA A 41 -9.09 5.79 -7.46
C ALA A 41 -9.59 6.58 -6.24
N SER A 42 -10.08 5.89 -5.22
CA SER A 42 -10.60 6.55 -4.02
C SER A 42 -10.55 5.59 -2.84
N GLY A 43 -10.69 6.15 -1.63
CA GLY A 43 -10.75 5.33 -0.44
C GLY A 43 -11.94 4.39 -0.42
N ASP A 44 -13.10 4.87 -0.85
CA ASP A 44 -14.30 4.03 -0.93
C ASP A 44 -14.11 2.86 -1.90
N GLU A 45 -13.55 3.17 -3.06
CA GLU A 45 -13.29 2.11 -4.03
C GLU A 45 -12.26 1.14 -3.50
N ALA A 46 -11.25 1.63 -2.79
CA ALA A 46 -10.24 0.77 -2.19
C ALA A 46 -10.83 -0.22 -1.21
N VAL A 47 -11.76 0.24 -0.37
CA VAL A 47 -12.41 -0.65 0.60
C VAL A 47 -13.21 -1.74 -0.14
N ARG A 48 -13.95 -1.34 -1.17
CA ARG A 48 -14.74 -2.31 -1.94
C ARG A 48 -13.86 -3.31 -2.69
N GLN A 49 -12.79 -2.80 -3.32
CA GLN A 49 -11.88 -3.67 -4.07
C GLN A 49 -11.14 -4.62 -3.14
N ALA A 50 -10.73 -4.13 -1.97
CA ALA A 50 -10.05 -4.99 -1.01
C ALA A 50 -10.95 -6.11 -0.54
N ALA A 51 -12.24 -5.80 -0.31
CA ALA A 51 -13.19 -6.83 0.09
C ALA A 51 -13.40 -7.87 -1.00
N ALA A 52 -13.44 -7.43 -2.26
CA ALA A 52 -13.69 -8.31 -3.40
C ALA A 52 -12.46 -9.13 -3.79
N LEU A 53 -11.30 -8.49 -3.81
CA LEU A 53 -10.08 -9.11 -4.33
C LEU A 53 -9.22 -9.76 -3.25
N ARG A 54 -9.38 -9.33 -2.01
CA ARG A 54 -8.63 -9.81 -0.86
C ARG A 54 -7.12 -9.85 -1.13
N PRO A 55 -6.54 -8.67 -1.40
CA PRO A 55 -5.10 -8.59 -1.69
C PRO A 55 -4.29 -8.87 -0.42
N GLU A 56 -3.05 -9.30 -0.60
CA GLU A 56 -2.13 -9.43 0.52
C GLU A 56 -1.63 -8.07 1.00
N VAL A 57 -1.40 -7.17 0.05
CA VAL A 57 -0.87 -5.83 0.34
C VAL A 57 -1.66 -4.80 -0.45
N VAL A 58 -1.97 -3.69 0.19
CA VAL A 58 -2.56 -2.54 -0.48
C VAL A 58 -1.55 -1.39 -0.42
N ALA A 59 -1.20 -0.85 -1.57
CA ALA A 59 -0.38 0.36 -1.64
C ALA A 59 -1.33 1.54 -1.82
N MET A 60 -1.41 2.41 -0.83
CA MET A 60 -2.49 3.39 -0.75
C MET A 60 -2.00 4.81 -0.49
N ASP A 61 -2.42 5.73 -1.34
CA ASP A 61 -2.18 7.16 -1.13
C ASP A 61 -2.90 7.60 0.15
N VAL A 62 -2.25 8.48 0.91
CA VAL A 62 -2.82 9.01 2.14
C VAL A 62 -3.88 10.06 1.85
N VAL A 63 -3.57 10.99 0.95
CA VAL A 63 -4.43 12.16 0.72
C VAL A 63 -5.25 11.96 -0.53
N MET A 64 -6.55 11.72 -0.34
CA MET A 64 -7.49 11.55 -1.44
C MET A 64 -8.79 12.25 -1.07
N PRO A 65 -9.54 12.76 -2.06
CA PRO A 65 -10.85 13.36 -1.77
C PRO A 65 -11.79 12.32 -1.17
N GLY A 66 -12.65 12.77 -0.28
CA GLY A 66 -13.61 11.89 0.37
C GLY A 66 -12.94 11.07 1.45
N LEU A 67 -13.13 9.75 1.41
CA LEU A 67 -12.51 8.85 2.39
C LEU A 67 -11.02 8.79 2.12
N ASP A 68 -10.21 9.28 3.05
CA ASP A 68 -8.76 9.34 2.85
C ASP A 68 -8.11 7.98 3.13
N GLY A 69 -6.80 7.91 2.85
CA GLY A 69 -6.07 6.65 2.95
C GLY A 69 -5.95 6.12 4.36
N LEU A 70 -5.89 7.01 5.35
CA LEU A 70 -5.82 6.55 6.75
C LEU A 70 -7.12 5.88 7.15
N GLU A 71 -8.24 6.49 6.82
CA GLU A 71 -9.54 5.93 7.17
C GLU A 71 -9.81 4.64 6.40
N ALA A 72 -9.46 4.62 5.11
CA ALA A 72 -9.59 3.41 4.30
C ALA A 72 -8.75 2.28 4.89
N THR A 73 -7.55 2.61 5.37
CA THR A 73 -6.67 1.62 6.01
C THR A 73 -7.35 1.02 7.24
N ARG A 74 -7.94 1.87 8.09
CA ARG A 74 -8.64 1.36 9.28
C ARG A 74 -9.74 0.40 8.91
N LEU A 75 -10.54 0.75 7.90
CA LEU A 75 -11.66 -0.07 7.48
C LEU A 75 -11.20 -1.40 6.87
N ILE A 76 -10.18 -1.35 6.04
CA ILE A 76 -9.65 -2.57 5.41
C ILE A 76 -9.06 -3.48 6.48
N ARG A 77 -8.28 -2.94 7.40
CA ARG A 77 -7.64 -3.73 8.45
C ARG A 77 -8.65 -4.31 9.43
N LYS A 78 -9.74 -3.60 9.67
CA LYS A 78 -10.79 -4.11 10.54
C LYS A 78 -11.44 -5.35 9.94
N ASP A 79 -11.68 -5.32 8.63
CA ASP A 79 -12.29 -6.43 7.91
C ASP A 79 -11.31 -7.55 7.64
N GLN A 80 -10.06 -7.20 7.36
CA GLN A 80 -9.01 -8.17 6.98
C GLN A 80 -7.74 -7.87 7.77
N PRO A 81 -7.66 -8.35 9.02
CA PRO A 81 -6.48 -8.05 9.85
C PRO A 81 -5.16 -8.55 9.27
N GLU A 82 -5.20 -9.53 8.39
CA GLU A 82 -4.00 -10.07 7.76
C GLU A 82 -3.56 -9.26 6.54
N CYS A 83 -4.41 -8.38 6.03
CA CYS A 83 -4.04 -7.55 4.88
C CYS A 83 -3.08 -6.46 5.34
N ARG A 84 -1.97 -6.30 4.64
CA ARG A 84 -0.97 -5.30 4.97
C ARG A 84 -1.20 -4.06 4.12
N VAL A 85 -1.01 -2.89 4.71
CA VAL A 85 -1.18 -1.64 3.98
C VAL A 85 0.13 -0.87 4.01
N VAL A 86 0.60 -0.49 2.83
CA VAL A 86 1.74 0.41 2.67
C VAL A 86 1.16 1.75 2.25
N LEU A 87 1.30 2.75 3.11
CA LEU A 87 0.83 4.09 2.76
C LEU A 87 1.88 4.81 1.92
N VAL A 88 1.41 5.50 0.91
CA VAL A 88 2.28 6.29 0.04
C VAL A 88 1.91 7.74 0.28
N SER A 89 2.86 8.55 0.73
CA SER A 89 2.55 9.90 1.17
C SER A 89 3.27 10.95 0.35
N GLY A 90 2.58 12.05 0.11
CA GLY A 90 3.20 13.22 -0.49
C GLY A 90 3.89 14.08 0.56
N SER A 91 4.35 15.24 0.12
CA SER A 91 5.19 16.09 0.95
C SER A 91 4.51 16.57 2.23
N ILE A 92 3.19 16.83 2.19
CA ILE A 92 2.49 17.33 3.37
C ILE A 92 2.55 16.34 4.53
N PHE A 93 2.36 15.06 4.21
CA PHE A 93 2.39 14.02 5.23
C PHE A 93 3.81 13.82 5.76
N VAL A 94 4.78 13.88 4.86
CA VAL A 94 6.19 13.75 5.22
C VAL A 94 6.64 14.90 6.13
N ASP A 95 6.12 16.12 5.86
CA ASP A 95 6.49 17.29 6.66
C ASP A 95 6.04 17.18 8.11
N ARG A 96 5.11 16.28 8.41
CA ARG A 96 4.69 16.04 9.79
C ARG A 96 5.69 15.19 10.56
N GLY A 97 6.63 14.57 9.85
CA GLY A 97 7.65 13.76 10.51
C GLY A 97 7.06 12.67 11.37
N ASP A 98 7.37 12.71 12.67
CA ASP A 98 6.92 11.66 13.58
C ASP A 98 5.41 11.60 13.74
N GLU A 99 4.72 12.74 13.60
CA GLU A 99 3.25 12.75 13.65
C GLU A 99 2.65 11.96 12.51
N GLY A 100 3.21 12.10 11.30
CA GLY A 100 2.74 11.35 10.16
C GLY A 100 2.98 9.87 10.33
N PHE A 101 4.15 9.51 10.85
CA PHE A 101 4.48 8.12 11.11
C PHE A 101 3.52 7.51 12.13
N GLU A 102 3.25 8.23 13.22
CA GLU A 102 2.35 7.74 14.25
C GLU A 102 0.92 7.62 13.75
N ALA A 103 0.46 8.56 12.93
CA ALA A 103 -0.88 8.50 12.36
C ALA A 103 -1.03 7.27 11.46
N ALA A 104 -0.01 6.98 10.67
CA ALA A 104 -0.01 5.80 9.80
C ALA A 104 -0.05 4.52 10.63
N ARG A 105 0.80 4.46 11.65
CA ARG A 105 0.85 3.29 12.52
C ARG A 105 -0.46 3.09 13.25
N ALA A 106 -1.05 4.16 13.76
CA ALA A 106 -2.31 4.09 14.49
C ALA A 106 -3.46 3.63 13.60
N ALA A 107 -3.39 3.93 12.29
CA ALA A 107 -4.40 3.48 11.34
C ALA A 107 -4.22 1.99 10.99
N GLY A 108 -3.10 1.41 11.36
CA GLY A 108 -2.85 0.00 11.09
C GLY A 108 -1.96 -0.27 9.89
N ALA A 109 -1.28 0.76 9.38
CA ALA A 109 -0.38 0.59 8.24
C ALA A 109 0.86 -0.19 8.66
N SER A 110 1.41 -0.95 7.73
CA SER A 110 2.62 -1.74 7.95
C SER A 110 3.89 -0.98 7.60
N ALA A 111 3.76 0.03 6.72
CA ALA A 111 4.89 0.87 6.33
C ALA A 111 4.35 2.11 5.64
N TYR A 112 5.20 3.15 5.48
CA TYR A 112 4.83 4.19 4.54
C TYR A 112 6.06 4.66 3.76
N VAL A 113 5.80 5.10 2.53
CA VAL A 113 6.82 5.43 1.55
C VAL A 113 6.54 6.82 1.02
N VAL A 114 7.58 7.61 0.84
CA VAL A 114 7.46 8.94 0.22
C VAL A 114 7.09 8.76 -1.24
N LYS A 115 6.06 9.48 -1.70
CA LYS A 115 5.53 9.28 -3.05
C LYS A 115 6.58 9.51 -4.14
N SER A 116 7.47 10.46 -3.95
CA SER A 116 8.52 10.75 -4.92
C SER A 116 9.50 9.59 -5.09
N ARG A 117 9.56 8.68 -4.14
CA ARG A 117 10.45 7.52 -4.21
C ARG A 117 9.70 6.22 -4.47
N ALA A 118 8.37 6.27 -4.51
CA ALA A 118 7.56 5.04 -4.54
C ALA A 118 7.85 4.19 -5.77
N VAL A 119 8.06 4.82 -6.93
CA VAL A 119 8.31 4.06 -8.16
C VAL A 119 9.59 3.22 -8.02
N LEU A 120 10.58 3.73 -7.28
CA LEU A 120 11.83 3.00 -7.08
C LEU A 120 11.75 2.00 -5.93
N ASP A 121 11.05 2.35 -4.85
CA ASP A 121 11.14 1.62 -3.59
C ASP A 121 9.96 0.70 -3.31
N LEU A 122 8.83 0.92 -3.97
CA LEU A 122 7.58 0.29 -3.56
C LEU A 122 7.63 -1.23 -3.63
N ALA A 123 8.23 -1.79 -4.67
CA ALA A 123 8.29 -3.24 -4.83
C ALA A 123 9.01 -3.89 -3.65
N GLU A 124 10.14 -3.34 -3.24
CA GLU A 124 10.90 -3.91 -2.12
C GLU A 124 10.14 -3.76 -0.81
N VAL A 125 9.47 -2.62 -0.62
CA VAL A 125 8.69 -2.42 0.60
C VAL A 125 7.50 -3.39 0.64
N VAL A 126 6.83 -3.59 -0.49
CA VAL A 126 5.72 -4.54 -0.58
C VAL A 126 6.18 -5.95 -0.21
N VAL A 127 7.30 -6.39 -0.78
CA VAL A 127 7.83 -7.72 -0.47
C VAL A 127 8.21 -7.82 1.00
N SER A 128 8.82 -6.77 1.52
CA SER A 128 9.25 -6.75 2.92
C SER A 128 8.06 -6.88 3.87
N VAL A 129 6.98 -6.10 3.65
CA VAL A 129 5.83 -6.17 4.55
C VAL A 129 5.07 -7.48 4.39
N ALA A 130 5.03 -8.05 3.18
CA ALA A 130 4.34 -9.31 2.96
C ALA A 130 5.02 -10.46 3.71
N ARG A 131 6.32 -10.36 3.89
CA ARG A 131 7.11 -11.41 4.55
C ARG A 131 7.33 -11.17 6.02
N SER A 132 6.94 -9.99 6.50
CA SER A 132 7.18 -9.58 7.87
C SER A 132 5.93 -9.82 8.72
N ALA A 133 6.13 -10.22 9.96
CA ALA A 133 5.04 -10.24 10.93
C ALA A 133 5.21 -9.14 11.95
N GLY A 134 6.09 -8.21 11.67
CA GLY A 134 6.49 -7.22 12.64
C GLY A 134 5.71 -5.93 12.61
N SER A 135 6.22 -4.96 13.33
CA SER A 135 5.64 -3.65 13.40
C SER A 135 6.08 -2.81 12.20
N MET A 136 5.42 -1.67 12.05
CA MET A 136 5.69 -0.75 10.97
C MET A 136 7.09 -0.19 11.02
N SER A 137 7.72 -0.03 9.86
CA SER A 137 9.01 0.62 9.75
C SER A 137 8.94 1.75 8.72
N LYS A 138 9.83 2.72 8.87
CA LYS A 138 9.94 3.82 7.91
C LYS A 138 10.75 3.37 6.70
N SER A 139 10.32 3.73 5.51
CA SER A 139 10.97 3.31 4.27
C SER A 139 11.08 4.47 3.30
N PHE A 140 11.62 5.58 3.74
CA PHE A 140 11.67 6.75 2.89
C PHE A 140 12.98 7.53 3.05
N ASP A 141 14.04 6.87 3.21
CA ASP A 141 15.34 7.57 3.33
C ASP A 141 15.87 8.04 2.01
#